data_359148116a97921eba00884ffe54b441
#
_entry.id   359148116a97921eba00884ffe54b441
#
_cell.length_a   1.000
_cell.length_b   1.000
_cell.length_c   1.000
_cell.angle_alpha   90.00
_cell.angle_beta   90.00
_cell.angle_gamma   90.00
#
_symmetry.space_group_name_H-M   'P 1'
#
loop_
_entity.id
_entity.type
_entity.pdbx_description
1 polymer ?
#
loop_
_entity_poly.entity_id
_entity_poly.type
_entity_poly.pdbx_seq_one_letter_code
_entity_poly.pdbx_strand_id
1 'polypeptide(L)'
;PCLDTPKSGFVHALGHFWNSWAAWQAQVKLIVCGSATSWMVRNIIDNHGGLHDRVTHEMALKPFTLRETEDYFQAFGFPWSRLSVLHTYMAVGGVPYYLSLFNPEESPAQGIDRLFFSENGELQKEYRRLFASLFRTPEPYLAVVKLLAAKPSGMTRKEISEKLGVNNNGHLGDILTDLIYCDFLRSYKVKEKKVKTNSSIYKLVDFYTSFYHSFIGKASMNTSYWTLLQGTPTVNTWLGLAYERVCMSHIS
;
A
#
# COMPACT_ATOMS: atom_id res chain seq x y z
N PRO A 1 0.65 -2.78 16.45
CA PRO A 1 -0.63 -2.35 17.06
C PRO A 1 -1.40 -3.49 17.72
N CYS A 2 -1.20 -4.77 17.32
CA CYS A 2 -1.95 -5.90 17.94
C CYS A 2 -1.66 -6.06 19.43
N LEU A 3 -0.45 -5.74 19.88
CA LEU A 3 -0.04 -5.80 21.29
C LEU A 3 -0.37 -4.52 22.07
N ASP A 4 -0.54 -3.40 21.36
CA ASP A 4 -0.83 -2.10 21.95
C ASP A 4 -2.31 -1.79 21.85
N THR A 5 -3.05 -2.12 22.89
CA THR A 5 -4.46 -1.73 23.07
C THR A 5 -4.55 -0.56 24.05
N PRO A 6 -5.65 0.23 24.07
CA PRO A 6 -5.79 1.36 24.99
C PRO A 6 -5.60 1.02 26.48
N LYS A 7 -5.70 -0.26 26.83
CA LYS A 7 -5.57 -0.75 28.22
C LYS A 7 -4.29 -1.56 28.47
N SER A 8 -3.53 -1.92 27.42
CA SER A 8 -2.37 -2.81 27.57
C SER A 8 -1.16 -2.12 28.20
N GLY A 9 -1.01 -0.81 28.01
CA GLY A 9 0.20 -0.08 28.41
C GLY A 9 1.49 -0.62 27.78
N PHE A 10 1.38 -1.33 26.62
CA PHE A 10 2.48 -2.08 26.00
C PHE A 10 3.71 -1.20 25.71
N VAL A 11 3.51 -0.04 25.08
CA VAL A 11 4.63 0.87 24.75
C VAL A 11 5.33 1.37 26.02
N HIS A 12 4.57 1.66 27.08
CA HIS A 12 5.12 2.07 28.36
C HIS A 12 5.92 0.94 29.02
N ALA A 13 5.38 -0.28 29.02
CA ALA A 13 6.07 -1.46 29.57
C ALA A 13 7.36 -1.78 28.78
N LEU A 14 7.31 -1.65 27.44
CA LEU A 14 8.48 -1.81 26.58
C LEU A 14 9.58 -0.77 26.90
N GLY A 15 9.19 0.49 27.05
CA GLY A 15 10.11 1.55 27.44
C GLY A 15 10.72 1.31 28.84
N HIS A 16 9.91 0.86 29.79
CA HIS A 16 10.40 0.50 31.13
C HIS A 16 11.39 -0.68 31.05
N PHE A 17 11.03 -1.76 30.38
CA PHE A 17 11.93 -2.92 30.18
C PHE A 17 13.27 -2.50 29.58
N TRP A 18 13.24 -1.69 28.52
CA TRP A 18 14.45 -1.24 27.85
C TRP A 18 15.32 -0.39 28.79
N ASN A 19 14.75 0.63 29.42
CA ASN A 19 15.51 1.58 30.24
C ASN A 19 15.98 1.00 31.58
N SER A 20 15.23 0.08 32.18
CA SER A 20 15.55 -0.47 33.49
C SER A 20 16.55 -1.62 33.44
N TRP A 21 16.57 -2.38 32.33
CA TRP A 21 17.39 -3.60 32.28
C TRP A 21 18.08 -3.81 30.93
N ALA A 22 17.35 -3.83 29.81
CA ALA A 22 17.86 -4.30 28.52
C ALA A 22 19.00 -3.42 27.97
N ALA A 23 18.93 -2.11 28.14
CA ALA A 23 19.94 -1.15 27.66
C ALA A 23 21.33 -1.35 28.32
N TRP A 24 21.39 -2.00 29.47
CA TRP A 24 22.64 -2.29 30.18
C TRP A 24 23.25 -3.64 29.80
N GLN A 25 22.55 -4.43 28.99
CA GLN A 25 23.01 -5.75 28.53
C GLN A 25 23.60 -5.65 27.13
N ALA A 26 24.94 -5.69 27.01
CA ALA A 26 25.63 -5.51 25.73
C ALA A 26 25.21 -6.53 24.63
N GLN A 27 24.79 -7.72 25.04
CA GLN A 27 24.38 -8.79 24.13
C GLN A 27 22.89 -8.71 23.74
N VAL A 28 22.08 -7.85 24.37
CA VAL A 28 20.65 -7.73 24.06
C VAL A 28 20.44 -6.75 22.92
N LYS A 29 19.77 -7.22 21.85
CA LYS A 29 19.29 -6.40 20.74
C LYS A 29 17.78 -6.52 20.69
N LEU A 30 17.10 -5.39 20.80
CA LEU A 30 15.64 -5.31 20.67
C LEU A 30 15.28 -4.92 19.23
N ILE A 31 14.57 -5.80 18.56
CA ILE A 31 14.03 -5.54 17.21
C ILE A 31 12.51 -5.43 17.32
N VAL A 32 11.97 -4.29 16.94
CA VAL A 32 10.52 -4.04 16.90
C VAL A 32 10.09 -3.94 15.45
N CYS A 33 9.12 -4.74 15.08
CA CYS A 33 8.61 -4.82 13.71
C CYS A 33 7.09 -4.66 13.71
N GLY A 34 6.55 -4.00 12.69
CA GLY A 34 5.10 -3.83 12.54
C GLY A 34 4.72 -3.39 11.14
N SER A 35 3.54 -3.82 10.68
CA SER A 35 2.98 -3.47 9.37
C SER A 35 2.27 -2.11 9.36
N ALA A 36 1.79 -1.62 10.51
CA ALA A 36 1.14 -0.32 10.63
C ALA A 36 2.18 0.79 10.78
N THR A 37 2.74 1.22 9.65
CA THR A 37 3.84 2.19 9.59
C THR A 37 3.53 3.48 10.35
N SER A 38 2.33 4.05 10.20
CA SER A 38 1.92 5.26 10.91
C SER A 38 1.91 5.08 12.43
N TRP A 39 1.48 3.90 12.92
CA TRP A 39 1.53 3.59 14.35
C TRP A 39 2.98 3.46 14.84
N MET A 40 3.85 2.80 14.09
CA MET A 40 5.28 2.66 14.41
C MET A 40 5.96 4.02 14.52
N VAL A 41 5.74 4.89 13.53
CA VAL A 41 6.30 6.25 13.54
C VAL A 41 5.83 7.00 14.78
N ARG A 42 4.53 7.10 15.02
CA ARG A 42 3.97 7.90 16.13
C ARG A 42 4.31 7.37 17.52
N ASN A 43 4.34 6.05 17.70
CA ASN A 43 4.42 5.45 19.04
C ASN A 43 5.81 4.89 19.37
N ILE A 44 6.67 4.66 18.39
CA ILE A 44 8.02 4.13 18.62
C ILE A 44 9.07 5.16 18.22
N ILE A 45 9.03 5.67 16.97
CA ILE A 45 10.08 6.54 16.42
C ILE A 45 9.96 7.95 17.00
N ASP A 46 8.80 8.60 16.80
CA ASP A 46 8.51 9.96 17.28
C ASP A 46 8.01 9.98 18.74
N ASN A 47 8.24 8.89 19.49
CA ASN A 47 7.77 8.79 20.85
C ASN A 47 8.53 9.75 21.77
N HIS A 48 7.82 10.65 22.46
CA HIS A 48 8.40 11.57 23.44
C HIS A 48 8.44 10.98 24.89
N GLY A 49 8.12 9.70 25.05
CA GLY A 49 8.13 8.98 26.33
C GLY A 49 9.38 8.17 26.56
N GLY A 50 9.23 6.99 27.19
CA GLY A 50 10.35 6.13 27.60
C GLY A 50 11.22 5.56 26.48
N LEU A 51 10.78 5.64 25.24
CA LEU A 51 11.54 5.21 24.05
C LEU A 51 12.16 6.38 23.27
N HIS A 52 12.06 7.60 23.78
CA HIS A 52 12.65 8.79 23.14
C HIS A 52 14.16 8.60 22.95
N ASP A 53 14.65 8.87 21.74
CA ASP A 53 16.07 8.72 21.35
C ASP A 53 16.68 7.33 21.65
N ARG A 54 15.86 6.27 21.71
CA ARG A 54 16.30 4.89 21.94
C ARG A 54 16.37 4.07 20.65
N VAL A 55 15.72 4.53 19.58
CA VAL A 55 15.81 3.89 18.26
C VAL A 55 17.17 4.22 17.65
N THR A 56 18.02 3.22 17.51
CA THR A 56 19.39 3.37 16.95
C THR A 56 19.42 3.08 15.46
N HIS A 57 18.45 2.35 14.93
CA HIS A 57 18.38 2.01 13.51
C HIS A 57 16.94 1.82 13.07
N GLU A 58 16.59 2.41 11.94
CA GLU A 58 15.29 2.26 11.29
C GLU A 58 15.45 1.59 9.95
N MET A 59 14.55 0.66 9.63
CA MET A 59 14.52 -0.01 8.36
C MET A 59 13.09 -0.04 7.81
N ALA A 60 12.83 0.72 6.76
CA ALA A 60 11.58 0.65 6.02
C ALA A 60 11.70 -0.41 4.92
N LEU A 61 11.02 -1.54 5.10
CA LEU A 61 10.93 -2.56 4.07
C LEU A 61 9.91 -2.11 3.03
N LYS A 62 10.41 -1.78 1.84
CA LYS A 62 9.57 -1.43 0.69
C LYS A 62 9.19 -2.68 -0.11
N PRO A 63 8.06 -2.65 -0.83
CA PRO A 63 7.79 -3.66 -1.86
C PRO A 63 8.96 -3.73 -2.86
N PHE A 64 9.14 -4.89 -3.47
CA PHE A 64 10.15 -5.07 -4.50
C PHE A 64 9.95 -4.05 -5.64
N THR A 65 11.06 -3.54 -6.15
CA THR A 65 11.10 -2.81 -7.41
C THR A 65 10.75 -3.76 -8.57
N LEU A 66 10.47 -3.20 -9.76
CA LEU A 66 10.23 -4.03 -10.94
C LEU A 66 11.41 -4.97 -11.24
N ARG A 67 12.65 -4.51 -11.00
CA ARG A 67 13.86 -5.33 -11.18
C ARG A 67 13.90 -6.49 -10.18
N GLU A 68 13.70 -6.21 -8.90
CA GLU A 68 13.67 -7.25 -7.86
C GLU A 68 12.52 -8.23 -8.07
N THR A 69 11.39 -7.77 -8.62
CA THR A 69 10.27 -8.64 -9.02
C THR A 69 10.66 -9.56 -10.17
N GLU A 70 11.40 -9.06 -11.17
CA GLU A 70 11.94 -9.89 -12.25
C GLU A 70 12.91 -10.94 -11.68
N ASP A 71 13.85 -10.52 -10.84
CA ASP A 71 14.82 -11.41 -10.19
C ASP A 71 14.12 -12.47 -9.32
N TYR A 72 13.05 -12.09 -8.60
CA TYR A 72 12.21 -13.01 -7.83
C TYR A 72 11.60 -14.10 -8.72
N PHE A 73 10.89 -13.73 -9.79
CA PHE A 73 10.25 -14.71 -10.67
C PHE A 73 11.26 -15.61 -11.37
N GLN A 74 12.43 -15.09 -11.75
CA GLN A 74 13.51 -15.90 -12.31
C GLN A 74 14.06 -16.90 -11.28
N ALA A 75 14.29 -16.49 -10.05
CA ALA A 75 14.79 -17.35 -8.97
C ALA A 75 13.82 -18.50 -8.64
N PHE A 76 12.52 -18.27 -8.80
CA PHE A 76 11.48 -19.30 -8.58
C PHE A 76 11.07 -20.06 -9.86
N GLY A 77 11.83 -19.93 -10.94
CA GLY A 77 11.69 -20.75 -12.15
C GLY A 77 10.48 -20.37 -13.03
N PHE A 78 9.97 -19.14 -12.94
CA PHE A 78 8.88 -18.68 -13.81
C PHE A 78 9.40 -18.44 -15.24
N PRO A 79 8.78 -19.05 -16.28
CA PRO A 79 9.18 -18.88 -17.68
C PRO A 79 8.61 -17.61 -18.31
N TRP A 80 8.42 -16.57 -17.50
CA TRP A 80 7.74 -15.36 -17.93
C TRP A 80 8.66 -14.36 -18.61
N SER A 81 8.17 -13.75 -19.69
CA SER A 81 8.85 -12.65 -20.36
C SER A 81 8.85 -11.40 -19.45
N ARG A 82 9.76 -10.46 -19.73
CA ARG A 82 9.79 -9.16 -19.05
C ARG A 82 8.46 -8.40 -19.15
N LEU A 83 7.79 -8.52 -20.29
CA LEU A 83 6.46 -7.92 -20.48
C LEU A 83 5.42 -8.59 -19.55
N SER A 84 5.49 -9.90 -19.40
CA SER A 84 4.63 -10.66 -18.48
C SER A 84 4.86 -10.24 -17.03
N VAL A 85 6.12 -10.10 -16.63
CA VAL A 85 6.49 -9.60 -15.28
C VAL A 85 5.97 -8.17 -15.09
N LEU A 86 6.15 -7.28 -16.08
CA LEU A 86 5.65 -5.91 -16.02
C LEU A 86 4.12 -5.86 -15.86
N HIS A 87 3.37 -6.65 -16.62
CA HIS A 87 1.91 -6.70 -16.50
C HIS A 87 1.46 -7.21 -15.13
N THR A 88 2.13 -8.22 -14.59
CA THR A 88 1.87 -8.72 -13.23
C THR A 88 2.18 -7.63 -12.19
N TYR A 89 3.33 -6.96 -12.32
CA TYR A 89 3.71 -5.86 -11.44
C TYR A 89 2.70 -4.71 -11.45
N MET A 90 2.17 -4.35 -12.62
CA MET A 90 1.12 -3.33 -12.74
C MET A 90 -0.16 -3.72 -12.00
N ALA A 91 -0.46 -5.02 -11.86
CA ALA A 91 -1.66 -5.50 -11.19
C ALA A 91 -1.49 -5.66 -9.68
N VAL A 92 -0.36 -6.20 -9.21
CA VAL A 92 -0.17 -6.56 -7.79
C VAL A 92 0.96 -5.80 -7.10
N GLY A 93 1.77 -5.05 -7.85
CA GLY A 93 2.98 -4.42 -7.32
C GLY A 93 4.08 -5.44 -7.00
N GLY A 94 5.05 -5.00 -6.19
CA GLY A 94 6.19 -5.81 -5.76
C GLY A 94 6.04 -6.42 -4.36
N VAL A 95 4.83 -6.63 -3.85
CA VAL A 95 4.64 -7.21 -2.52
C VAL A 95 4.98 -8.71 -2.57
N PRO A 96 6.03 -9.18 -1.84
CA PRO A 96 6.50 -10.56 -1.94
C PRO A 96 5.41 -11.61 -1.70
N TYR A 97 4.52 -11.35 -0.76
CA TYR A 97 3.37 -12.23 -0.49
C TYR A 97 2.48 -12.39 -1.74
N TYR A 98 2.15 -11.29 -2.43
CA TYR A 98 1.30 -11.37 -3.63
C TYR A 98 2.00 -12.10 -4.77
N LEU A 99 3.31 -11.89 -4.93
CA LEU A 99 4.10 -12.59 -5.94
C LEU A 99 4.17 -14.10 -5.68
N SER A 100 4.25 -14.51 -4.42
CA SER A 100 4.31 -15.93 -4.03
C SER A 100 3.03 -16.71 -4.29
N LEU A 101 1.92 -16.02 -4.54
CA LEU A 101 0.63 -16.66 -4.86
C LEU A 101 0.52 -17.12 -6.32
N PHE A 102 1.42 -16.65 -7.20
CA PHE A 102 1.43 -17.09 -8.59
C PHE A 102 2.07 -18.47 -8.75
N ASN A 103 1.68 -19.16 -9.82
CA ASN A 103 2.20 -20.49 -10.15
C ASN A 103 3.02 -20.39 -11.46
N PRO A 104 4.27 -20.93 -11.52
CA PRO A 104 5.07 -20.92 -12.74
C PRO A 104 4.45 -21.69 -13.92
N GLU A 105 3.54 -22.63 -13.65
CA GLU A 105 2.82 -23.37 -14.70
C GLU A 105 1.67 -22.59 -15.35
N GLU A 106 1.27 -21.45 -14.74
CA GLU A 106 0.21 -20.58 -15.24
C GLU A 106 0.79 -19.40 -16.03
N SER A 107 0.05 -18.94 -17.05
CA SER A 107 0.32 -17.61 -17.59
C SER A 107 -0.05 -16.52 -16.57
N PRO A 108 0.55 -15.31 -16.67
CA PRO A 108 0.19 -14.19 -15.78
C PRO A 108 -1.32 -13.91 -15.75
N ALA A 109 -1.99 -14.01 -16.92
CA ALA A 109 -3.42 -13.74 -17.01
C ALA A 109 -4.25 -14.79 -16.26
N GLN A 110 -3.89 -16.07 -16.37
CA GLN A 110 -4.54 -17.15 -15.63
C GLN A 110 -4.33 -17.01 -14.11
N GLY A 111 -3.10 -16.64 -13.69
CA GLY A 111 -2.82 -16.33 -12.30
C GLY A 111 -3.68 -15.18 -11.76
N ILE A 112 -3.83 -14.11 -12.53
CA ILE A 112 -4.70 -12.97 -12.16
C ILE A 112 -6.17 -13.42 -12.11
N ASP A 113 -6.65 -14.21 -13.08
CA ASP A 113 -8.02 -14.74 -13.04
C ASP A 113 -8.27 -15.56 -11.77
N ARG A 114 -7.37 -16.47 -11.43
CA ARG A 114 -7.47 -17.29 -10.23
C ARG A 114 -7.45 -16.47 -8.95
N LEU A 115 -6.55 -15.51 -8.85
CA LEU A 115 -6.33 -14.74 -7.62
C LEU A 115 -7.40 -13.67 -7.37
N PHE A 116 -7.97 -13.08 -8.42
CA PHE A 116 -8.90 -11.95 -8.29
C PHE A 116 -10.34 -12.25 -8.70
N PHE A 117 -10.56 -13.14 -9.67
CA PHE A 117 -11.87 -13.31 -10.31
C PHE A 117 -12.53 -14.68 -10.02
N SER A 118 -11.83 -15.58 -9.37
CA SER A 118 -12.43 -16.83 -8.89
C SER A 118 -13.23 -16.59 -7.60
N GLU A 119 -14.20 -17.47 -7.31
CA GLU A 119 -15.04 -17.41 -6.11
C GLU A 119 -14.23 -17.37 -4.80
N ASN A 120 -13.09 -18.04 -4.78
CA ASN A 120 -12.17 -18.10 -3.65
C ASN A 120 -10.88 -17.32 -3.87
N GLY A 121 -10.87 -16.35 -4.80
CA GLY A 121 -9.71 -15.55 -5.11
C GLY A 121 -9.08 -14.91 -3.86
N GLU A 122 -7.82 -15.27 -3.61
CA GLU A 122 -7.09 -14.83 -2.42
C GLU A 122 -6.99 -13.30 -2.40
N LEU A 123 -6.56 -12.70 -3.51
CA LEU A 123 -6.39 -11.26 -3.62
C LEU A 123 -7.70 -10.50 -3.73
N GLN A 124 -8.82 -11.15 -4.07
CA GLN A 124 -10.12 -10.52 -3.97
C GLN A 124 -10.50 -10.25 -2.51
N LYS A 125 -10.23 -11.21 -1.62
CA LYS A 125 -10.56 -11.13 -0.19
C LYS A 125 -9.56 -10.28 0.60
N GLU A 126 -8.32 -10.21 0.11
CA GLU A 126 -7.22 -9.52 0.75
C GLU A 126 -7.48 -8.02 0.93
N TYR A 127 -8.18 -7.36 0.02
CA TYR A 127 -8.41 -5.92 0.07
C TYR A 127 -8.99 -5.43 1.40
N ARG A 128 -10.05 -6.10 1.89
CA ARG A 128 -10.66 -5.75 3.18
C ARG A 128 -9.78 -6.14 4.36
N ARG A 129 -9.11 -7.29 4.28
CA ARG A 129 -8.20 -7.79 5.33
C ARG A 129 -7.02 -6.85 5.52
N LEU A 130 -6.42 -6.39 4.42
CA LEU A 130 -5.30 -5.45 4.44
C LEU A 130 -5.67 -4.17 5.21
N PHE A 131 -6.76 -3.51 4.86
CA PHE A 131 -7.17 -2.28 5.54
C PHE A 131 -7.58 -2.53 7.00
N ALA A 132 -8.23 -3.63 7.31
CA ALA A 132 -8.57 -4.01 8.69
C ALA A 132 -7.33 -4.32 9.54
N SER A 133 -6.25 -4.81 8.94
CA SER A 133 -4.99 -5.07 9.64
C SER A 133 -4.19 -3.79 9.94
N LEU A 134 -4.31 -2.78 9.07
CA LEU A 134 -3.57 -1.52 9.17
C LEU A 134 -4.28 -0.48 10.04
N PHE A 135 -5.62 -0.43 9.97
CA PHE A 135 -6.41 0.64 10.58
C PHE A 135 -7.50 0.07 11.49
N ARG A 136 -7.59 0.61 12.69
CA ARG A 136 -8.61 0.18 13.67
C ARG A 136 -10.04 0.44 13.19
N THR A 137 -10.25 1.53 12.44
CA THR A 137 -11.51 1.90 11.81
C THR A 137 -11.21 2.13 10.33
N PRO A 138 -11.31 1.10 9.48
CA PRO A 138 -10.83 1.16 8.09
C PRO A 138 -11.74 1.96 7.14
N GLU A 139 -13.02 2.18 7.49
CA GLU A 139 -14.03 2.76 6.61
C GLU A 139 -13.63 4.13 6.04
N PRO A 140 -13.14 5.11 6.83
CA PRO A 140 -12.73 6.40 6.32
C PRO A 140 -11.55 6.32 5.33
N TYR A 141 -10.61 5.42 5.58
CA TYR A 141 -9.46 5.17 4.71
C TYR A 141 -9.90 4.56 3.37
N LEU A 142 -10.78 3.55 3.44
CA LEU A 142 -11.38 2.92 2.25
C LEU A 142 -12.15 3.92 1.40
N ALA A 143 -12.87 4.86 2.01
CA ALA A 143 -13.62 5.90 1.30
C ALA A 143 -12.68 6.82 0.51
N VAL A 144 -11.58 7.29 1.13
CA VAL A 144 -10.57 8.12 0.48
C VAL A 144 -9.90 7.38 -0.68
N VAL A 145 -9.49 6.14 -0.46
CA VAL A 145 -8.82 5.32 -1.47
C VAL A 145 -9.72 5.04 -2.66
N LYS A 146 -10.99 4.65 -2.42
CA LYS A 146 -12.00 4.44 -3.46
C LYS A 146 -12.22 5.70 -4.30
N LEU A 147 -12.30 6.86 -3.64
CA LEU A 147 -12.47 8.14 -4.32
C LEU A 147 -11.28 8.46 -5.23
N LEU A 148 -10.06 8.28 -4.73
CA LEU A 148 -8.84 8.55 -5.49
C LEU A 148 -8.59 7.52 -6.61
N ALA A 149 -9.01 6.27 -6.43
CA ALA A 149 -8.97 5.26 -7.48
C ALA A 149 -9.82 5.65 -8.70
N ALA A 150 -10.93 6.36 -8.48
CA ALA A 150 -11.78 6.86 -9.57
C ALA A 150 -11.22 8.08 -10.30
N LYS A 151 -10.17 8.74 -9.77
CA LYS A 151 -9.56 9.95 -10.36
C LYS A 151 -8.02 9.81 -10.43
N PRO A 152 -7.46 9.16 -11.45
CA PRO A 152 -6.01 8.94 -11.57
C PRO A 152 -5.17 10.21 -11.56
N SER A 153 -5.73 11.35 -12.00
CA SER A 153 -5.06 12.67 -11.91
C SER A 153 -4.84 13.14 -10.47
N GLY A 154 -5.50 12.51 -9.49
CA GLY A 154 -5.47 12.89 -8.09
C GLY A 154 -6.45 14.00 -7.72
N MET A 155 -6.49 14.33 -6.44
CA MET A 155 -7.34 15.36 -5.87
C MET A 155 -6.59 16.17 -4.81
N THR A 156 -6.99 17.42 -4.66
CA THR A 156 -6.61 18.24 -3.50
C THR A 156 -7.36 17.78 -2.25
N ARG A 157 -6.83 18.10 -1.07
CA ARG A 157 -7.50 17.81 0.21
C ARG A 157 -8.90 18.43 0.28
N LYS A 158 -9.09 19.62 -0.29
CA LYS A 158 -10.38 20.31 -0.36
C LYS A 158 -11.38 19.51 -1.21
N GLU A 159 -11.00 19.09 -2.41
CA GLU A 159 -11.85 18.27 -3.28
C GLU A 159 -12.22 16.93 -2.61
N ILE A 160 -11.29 16.30 -1.90
CA ILE A 160 -11.56 15.05 -1.14
C ILE A 160 -12.60 15.31 -0.06
N SER A 161 -12.44 16.37 0.73
CA SER A 161 -13.37 16.79 1.77
C SER A 161 -14.79 17.02 1.22
N GLU A 162 -14.89 17.79 0.14
CA GLU A 162 -16.17 18.11 -0.52
C GLU A 162 -16.84 16.85 -1.08
N LYS A 163 -16.09 15.98 -1.75
CA LYS A 163 -16.62 14.76 -2.37
C LYS A 163 -17.09 13.73 -1.35
N LEU A 164 -16.41 13.63 -0.21
CA LEU A 164 -16.80 12.72 0.88
C LEU A 164 -17.84 13.32 1.82
N GLY A 165 -18.14 14.61 1.71
CA GLY A 165 -19.05 15.30 2.64
C GLY A 165 -18.51 15.36 4.07
N VAL A 166 -17.17 15.38 4.24
CA VAL A 166 -16.49 15.42 5.55
C VAL A 166 -15.82 16.77 5.76
N ASN A 167 -15.62 17.16 7.01
CA ASN A 167 -14.93 18.41 7.31
C ASN A 167 -13.46 18.34 6.91
N ASN A 168 -12.94 19.42 6.33
CA ASN A 168 -11.52 19.58 6.03
C ASN A 168 -10.73 19.97 7.31
N ASN A 169 -10.68 19.07 8.26
CA ASN A 169 -10.09 19.24 9.60
C ASN A 169 -8.86 18.32 9.81
N GLY A 170 -8.30 18.35 11.03
CA GLY A 170 -7.15 17.51 11.42
C GLY A 170 -7.36 16.03 11.10
N HIS A 171 -8.54 15.49 11.38
CA HIS A 171 -8.83 14.07 11.16
C HIS A 171 -8.67 13.62 9.69
N LEU A 172 -9.16 14.39 8.71
CA LEU A 172 -8.90 14.09 7.30
C LEU A 172 -7.39 14.18 6.98
N GLY A 173 -6.69 15.14 7.64
CA GLY A 173 -5.22 15.24 7.52
C GLY A 173 -4.51 13.99 8.00
N ASP A 174 -4.92 13.45 9.14
CA ASP A 174 -4.36 12.23 9.71
C ASP A 174 -4.58 11.03 8.81
N ILE A 175 -5.80 10.86 8.26
CA ILE A 175 -6.12 9.79 7.30
C ILE A 175 -5.20 9.86 6.08
N LEU A 176 -5.02 11.05 5.48
CA LEU A 176 -4.16 11.22 4.32
C LEU A 176 -2.68 10.93 4.65
N THR A 177 -2.23 11.35 5.82
CA THR A 177 -0.87 11.11 6.32
C THR A 177 -0.64 9.62 6.56
N ASP A 178 -1.58 8.93 7.19
CA ASP A 178 -1.50 7.48 7.43
C ASP A 178 -1.43 6.70 6.12
N LEU A 179 -2.26 7.07 5.14
CA LEU A 179 -2.25 6.45 3.81
C LEU A 179 -0.94 6.70 3.06
N ILE A 180 -0.28 7.84 3.28
CA ILE A 180 1.05 8.12 2.72
C ILE A 180 2.10 7.24 3.42
N TYR A 181 2.08 7.13 4.75
CA TYR A 181 3.02 6.29 5.49
C TYR A 181 2.89 4.80 5.12
N CYS A 182 1.68 4.36 4.75
CA CYS A 182 1.44 3.00 4.29
C CYS A 182 1.65 2.80 2.78
N ASP A 183 2.24 3.77 2.07
CA ASP A 183 2.53 3.77 0.63
C ASP A 183 1.29 3.59 -0.29
N PHE A 184 0.07 3.84 0.21
CA PHE A 184 -1.12 3.88 -0.65
C PHE A 184 -1.19 5.15 -1.47
N LEU A 185 -0.82 6.29 -0.87
CA LEU A 185 -0.88 7.60 -1.50
C LEU A 185 0.48 8.27 -1.60
N ARG A 186 0.61 9.14 -2.58
CA ARG A 186 1.70 10.13 -2.65
C ARG A 186 1.12 11.52 -2.82
N SER A 187 1.73 12.50 -2.15
CA SER A 187 1.36 13.91 -2.29
C SER A 187 2.35 14.63 -3.20
N TYR A 188 1.83 15.42 -4.13
CA TYR A 188 2.61 16.24 -5.06
C TYR A 188 2.29 17.70 -4.83
N LYS A 189 3.31 18.52 -4.57
CA LYS A 189 3.14 19.97 -4.45
C LYS A 189 2.88 20.57 -5.82
N VAL A 190 1.78 21.30 -5.96
CA VAL A 190 1.47 22.04 -7.18
C VAL A 190 2.17 23.40 -7.11
N LYS A 191 3.11 23.64 -8.01
CA LYS A 191 3.71 24.95 -8.21
C LYS A 191 2.87 25.72 -9.23
N GLU A 192 1.76 26.33 -8.81
CA GLU A 192 1.08 27.30 -9.65
C GLU A 192 1.78 28.66 -9.58
N LYS A 193 2.21 29.16 -10.74
CA LYS A 193 2.92 30.48 -10.85
C LYS A 193 2.09 31.69 -10.39
N LYS A 194 0.78 31.54 -10.15
CA LYS A 194 -0.15 32.66 -9.87
C LYS A 194 -0.93 32.58 -8.55
N VAL A 195 -0.84 31.48 -7.79
CA VAL A 195 -1.59 31.35 -6.53
C VAL A 195 -0.63 30.99 -5.40
N LYS A 196 -0.60 31.83 -4.36
CA LYS A 196 0.22 31.64 -3.14
C LYS A 196 -0.26 30.45 -2.25
N THR A 197 -1.10 29.56 -2.74
CA THR A 197 -1.60 28.40 -1.99
C THR A 197 -0.75 27.18 -2.32
N ASN A 198 0.01 26.72 -1.32
CA ASN A 198 0.66 25.41 -1.31
C ASN A 198 -0.40 24.29 -1.30
N SER A 199 -1.09 24.08 -2.41
CA SER A 199 -2.03 22.97 -2.54
C SER A 199 -1.28 21.71 -2.97
N SER A 200 -1.43 20.64 -2.21
CA SER A 200 -0.92 19.33 -2.59
C SER A 200 -2.03 18.52 -3.29
N ILE A 201 -1.66 17.81 -4.35
CA ILE A 201 -2.51 16.82 -5.00
C ILE A 201 -2.13 15.44 -4.44
N TYR A 202 -3.11 14.70 -3.98
CA TYR A 202 -2.97 13.32 -3.49
C TYR A 202 -3.35 12.36 -4.61
N LYS A 203 -2.47 11.41 -4.92
CA LYS A 203 -2.68 10.37 -5.93
C LYS A 203 -2.58 8.98 -5.29
N LEU A 204 -3.42 8.07 -5.72
CA LEU A 204 -3.28 6.65 -5.42
C LEU A 204 -2.09 6.08 -6.20
N VAL A 205 -1.12 5.51 -5.49
CA VAL A 205 0.10 4.95 -6.09
C VAL A 205 0.22 3.44 -5.94
N ASP A 206 -0.51 2.84 -5.01
CA ASP A 206 -0.53 1.39 -4.81
C ASP A 206 -1.14 0.66 -6.02
N PHE A 207 -0.38 -0.30 -6.55
CA PHE A 207 -0.76 -1.03 -7.77
C PHE A 207 -1.94 -1.96 -7.53
N TYR A 208 -1.86 -2.78 -6.47
CA TYR A 208 -2.89 -3.74 -6.13
C TYR A 208 -4.24 -3.06 -5.88
N THR A 209 -4.27 -2.03 -5.08
CA THR A 209 -5.48 -1.26 -4.78
C THR A 209 -6.08 -0.60 -6.02
N SER A 210 -5.22 -0.08 -6.91
CA SER A 210 -5.64 0.52 -8.17
C SER A 210 -6.25 -0.51 -9.12
N PHE A 211 -5.63 -1.69 -9.24
CA PHE A 211 -6.17 -2.80 -10.03
C PHE A 211 -7.52 -3.27 -9.47
N TYR A 212 -7.58 -3.47 -8.15
CA TYR A 212 -8.80 -3.87 -7.45
C TYR A 212 -10.00 -2.97 -7.79
N HIS A 213 -9.85 -1.65 -7.63
CA HIS A 213 -10.92 -0.71 -7.92
C HIS A 213 -11.25 -0.55 -9.41
N SER A 214 -10.31 -0.84 -10.28
CA SER A 214 -10.55 -0.77 -11.72
C SER A 214 -11.40 -1.91 -12.24
N PHE A 215 -11.25 -3.10 -11.68
CA PHE A 215 -11.83 -4.32 -12.25
C PHE A 215 -12.73 -5.12 -11.31
N ILE A 216 -12.41 -5.23 -10.01
CA ILE A 216 -13.10 -6.19 -9.14
C ILE A 216 -14.56 -5.81 -8.86
N GLY A 217 -14.89 -4.59 -8.61
CA GLY A 217 -16.28 -4.17 -8.33
C GLY A 217 -17.23 -4.18 -9.54
N LYS A 218 -16.72 -4.52 -10.74
CA LYS A 218 -17.44 -4.46 -12.02
C LYS A 218 -17.57 -5.81 -12.71
N ALA A 219 -16.83 -6.80 -12.23
CA ALA A 219 -16.77 -8.12 -12.82
C ALA A 219 -17.94 -9.00 -12.37
N SER A 220 -18.54 -9.73 -13.31
CA SER A 220 -19.22 -10.98 -12.96
C SER A 220 -18.15 -12.00 -12.60
N MET A 221 -18.35 -12.80 -11.55
CA MET A 221 -17.44 -13.89 -11.18
C MET A 221 -17.31 -14.86 -12.35
N ASN A 222 -16.19 -14.77 -13.07
CA ASN A 222 -15.88 -15.62 -14.21
C ASN A 222 -14.39 -15.97 -14.14
N THR A 223 -14.09 -17.25 -14.11
CA THR A 223 -12.73 -17.80 -13.99
C THR A 223 -11.78 -17.44 -15.15
N SER A 224 -12.26 -16.79 -16.20
CA SER A 224 -11.47 -16.31 -17.34
C SER A 224 -11.72 -14.84 -17.67
N TYR A 225 -12.21 -14.07 -16.72
CA TYR A 225 -12.61 -12.67 -16.92
C TYR A 225 -11.44 -11.80 -17.43
N TRP A 226 -10.29 -11.86 -16.74
CA TRP A 226 -9.12 -11.08 -17.11
C TRP A 226 -8.49 -11.54 -18.43
N THR A 227 -8.42 -12.86 -18.63
CA THR A 227 -7.91 -13.45 -19.87
C THR A 227 -8.73 -12.98 -21.08
N LEU A 228 -10.07 -12.95 -20.96
CA LEU A 228 -10.96 -12.49 -22.04
C LEU A 228 -10.91 -10.99 -22.29
N LEU A 229 -10.53 -10.20 -21.28
CA LEU A 229 -10.41 -8.75 -21.44
C LEU A 229 -9.10 -8.30 -22.09
N GLN A 230 -8.10 -9.18 -22.22
CA GLN A 230 -6.81 -8.83 -22.82
C GLN A 230 -7.01 -8.25 -24.23
N GLY A 231 -6.28 -7.17 -24.55
CA GLY A 231 -6.37 -6.48 -25.85
C GLY A 231 -7.59 -5.57 -26.03
N THR A 232 -8.51 -5.52 -25.08
CA THR A 232 -9.65 -4.58 -25.15
C THR A 232 -9.21 -3.14 -24.90
N PRO A 233 -9.93 -2.13 -25.43
CA PRO A 233 -9.63 -0.72 -25.18
C PRO A 233 -9.60 -0.36 -23.68
N THR A 234 -10.44 -1.01 -22.86
CA THR A 234 -10.49 -0.81 -21.42
C THR A 234 -9.17 -1.22 -20.75
N VAL A 235 -8.67 -2.42 -21.06
CA VAL A 235 -7.39 -2.90 -20.51
C VAL A 235 -6.23 -2.08 -21.06
N ASN A 236 -6.20 -1.75 -22.34
CA ASN A 236 -5.13 -0.95 -22.94
C ASN A 236 -5.04 0.45 -22.32
N THR A 237 -6.18 1.09 -22.06
CA THR A 237 -6.21 2.39 -21.36
C THR A 237 -5.69 2.24 -19.93
N TRP A 238 -6.13 1.20 -19.21
CA TRP A 238 -5.65 0.94 -17.85
C TRP A 238 -4.15 0.64 -17.81
N LEU A 239 -3.63 -0.17 -18.74
CA LEU A 239 -2.19 -0.46 -18.88
C LEU A 239 -1.37 0.82 -19.09
N GLY A 240 -1.84 1.76 -19.90
CA GLY A 240 -1.17 3.06 -20.08
C GLY A 240 -1.03 3.83 -18.75
N LEU A 241 -2.11 3.94 -17.98
CA LEU A 241 -2.11 4.60 -16.68
C LEU A 241 -1.27 3.85 -15.63
N ALA A 242 -1.31 2.52 -15.66
CA ALA A 242 -0.51 1.69 -14.77
C ALA A 242 0.98 1.78 -15.11
N TYR A 243 1.34 1.86 -16.39
CA TYR A 243 2.72 2.07 -16.84
C TYR A 243 3.26 3.44 -16.42
N GLU A 244 2.46 4.52 -16.56
CA GLU A 244 2.83 5.84 -16.02
C GLU A 244 3.17 5.72 -14.52
N ARG A 245 2.36 4.99 -13.74
CA ARG A 245 2.61 4.77 -12.31
C ARG A 245 3.92 4.01 -12.08
N VAL A 246 4.23 2.99 -12.88
CA VAL A 246 5.54 2.28 -12.83
C VAL A 246 6.67 3.27 -13.07
N CYS A 247 6.60 4.07 -14.12
CA CYS A 247 7.63 5.09 -14.41
C CYS A 247 7.79 6.05 -13.22
N MET A 248 6.69 6.57 -12.69
CA MET A 248 6.72 7.51 -11.56
C MET A 248 7.25 6.90 -10.25
N SER A 249 7.13 5.60 -10.06
CA SER A 249 7.64 4.90 -8.86
C SER A 249 9.13 4.59 -8.96
N HIS A 250 9.72 4.57 -10.16
CA HIS A 250 11.12 4.21 -10.42
C HIS A 250 11.99 5.41 -10.86
N ILE A 251 11.41 6.62 -11.00
CA ILE A 251 12.17 7.86 -11.18
C ILE A 251 12.48 8.41 -9.78
N SER A 252 13.71 8.29 -9.35
CA SER A 252 14.25 8.87 -8.11
C SER A 252 14.92 10.21 -8.39
#